data_3c6d348b31e1c1275c507081cc1fc957
#
_entry.id   3c6d348b31e1c1275c507081cc1fc957
#
_cell.length_a   1.000
_cell.length_b   1.000
_cell.length_c   1.000
_cell.angle_alpha   90.00
_cell.angle_beta   90.00
_cell.angle_gamma   90.00
#
_symmetry.space_group_name_H-M   'P 1'
#
loop_
_entity.id
_entity.type
_entity.pdbx_description
1 polymer ?
#
loop_
_entity_poly.entity_id
_entity_poly.type
_entity_poly.pdbx_seq_one_letter_code
_entity_poly.pdbx_strand_id
1 'polypeptide(L)'
;MTADSARKVLELISLEGKTALVTGAASGIGRGIASRLAEFGAAVVLLDIDEKKGLEATGEIIARGGKARFIKCDVRSDADCRSAADKAVREFGRIDILCNNAGVAIRKNVVDLKEEEWDLALDVMLKGAYLLSRHVIPIMVRGGGGSIINTGSGWSLKGGPNAASYCAAKGGILNLTRAMAIDHGKDGIRVNCVCPGDIDTPMLRGECVQLGEDMEAFMKEAAARPIARVGTPEDVANAVLFFASDLSKWVTGAHLVVDGGGTA
;
A
#
# COMPACT_ATOMS: atom_id res chain seq x y z
N MET A 1 -26.43 19.20 -9.00
CA MET A 1 -26.45 17.83 -8.46
C MET A 1 -27.52 17.79 -7.39
N THR A 2 -28.50 16.88 -7.46
CA THR A 2 -29.55 16.74 -6.44
C THR A 2 -28.96 16.12 -5.17
N ALA A 3 -29.60 16.37 -4.00
CA ALA A 3 -29.16 15.75 -2.74
C ALA A 3 -29.14 14.21 -2.82
N ASP A 4 -30.07 13.60 -3.56
CA ASP A 4 -30.14 12.15 -3.79
C ASP A 4 -28.92 11.64 -4.61
N SER A 5 -28.49 12.39 -5.64
CA SER A 5 -27.30 12.04 -6.41
C SER A 5 -26.01 12.12 -5.59
N ALA A 6 -25.90 13.14 -4.74
CA ALA A 6 -24.77 13.31 -3.82
C ALA A 6 -24.70 12.15 -2.80
N ARG A 7 -25.83 11.76 -2.24
CA ARG A 7 -25.96 10.64 -1.31
C ARG A 7 -25.49 9.32 -1.95
N LYS A 8 -25.93 9.02 -3.17
CA LYS A 8 -25.53 7.82 -3.90
C LYS A 8 -24.02 7.75 -4.14
N VAL A 9 -23.38 8.88 -4.46
CA VAL A 9 -21.91 8.93 -4.63
C VAL A 9 -21.20 8.68 -3.29
N LEU A 10 -21.68 9.28 -2.20
CA LEU A 10 -21.12 9.04 -0.87
C LEU A 10 -21.24 7.58 -0.43
N GLU A 11 -22.35 6.93 -0.75
CA GLU A 11 -22.54 5.50 -0.50
C GLU A 11 -21.52 4.63 -1.26
N LEU A 12 -21.16 4.99 -2.50
CA LEU A 12 -20.17 4.24 -3.30
C LEU A 12 -18.74 4.31 -2.75
N ILE A 13 -18.37 5.41 -2.07
CA ILE A 13 -17.03 5.57 -1.51
C ILE A 13 -16.95 5.21 -0.02
N SER A 14 -18.10 4.99 0.64
CA SER A 14 -18.15 4.62 2.06
C SER A 14 -17.52 3.25 2.29
N LEU A 15 -16.74 3.17 3.37
CA LEU A 15 -16.13 1.94 3.86
C LEU A 15 -16.71 1.51 5.22
N GLU A 16 -17.87 2.05 5.60
CA GLU A 16 -18.52 1.66 6.85
C GLU A 16 -18.80 0.16 6.90
N GLY A 17 -18.49 -0.45 8.04
CA GLY A 17 -18.62 -1.90 8.25
C GLY A 17 -17.53 -2.74 7.56
N LYS A 18 -16.57 -2.11 6.88
CA LYS A 18 -15.40 -2.78 6.28
C LYS A 18 -14.21 -2.79 7.24
N THR A 19 -13.39 -3.82 7.13
CA THR A 19 -12.11 -3.92 7.85
C THR A 19 -10.95 -3.92 6.85
N ALA A 20 -10.02 -3.01 7.05
CA ALA A 20 -8.82 -2.86 6.22
C ALA A 20 -7.55 -3.24 6.99
N LEU A 21 -6.68 -4.04 6.37
CA LEU A 21 -5.32 -4.29 6.81
C LEU A 21 -4.36 -3.46 5.96
N VAL A 22 -3.43 -2.73 6.59
CA VAL A 22 -2.42 -1.92 5.88
C VAL A 22 -1.04 -2.26 6.41
N THR A 23 -0.13 -2.72 5.55
CA THR A 23 1.27 -3.00 5.90
C THR A 23 2.17 -1.79 5.70
N GLY A 24 3.23 -1.66 6.51
CA GLY A 24 4.09 -0.48 6.51
C GLY A 24 3.31 0.77 6.94
N ALA A 25 2.37 0.61 7.88
CA ALA A 25 1.39 1.64 8.24
C ALA A 25 1.88 2.61 9.31
N ALA A 26 3.08 2.42 9.85
CA ALA A 26 3.65 3.32 10.87
C ALA A 26 4.11 4.67 10.30
N SER A 27 4.36 4.77 8.98
CA SER A 27 4.89 6.00 8.37
C SER A 27 4.50 6.13 6.89
N GLY A 28 4.80 7.30 6.31
CA GLY A 28 4.73 7.56 4.87
C GLY A 28 3.39 7.20 4.23
N ILE A 29 3.45 6.56 3.06
CA ILE A 29 2.26 6.19 2.28
C ILE A 29 1.31 5.29 3.09
N GLY A 30 1.83 4.27 3.80
CA GLY A 30 1.00 3.35 4.58
C GLY A 30 0.19 4.03 5.68
N ARG A 31 0.80 5.00 6.39
CA ARG A 31 0.09 5.83 7.38
C ARG A 31 -0.98 6.71 6.73
N GLY A 32 -0.69 7.31 5.58
CA GLY A 32 -1.66 8.06 4.81
C GLY A 32 -2.84 7.19 4.35
N ILE A 33 -2.57 5.98 3.86
CA ILE A 33 -3.61 5.00 3.49
C ILE A 33 -4.48 4.64 4.70
N ALA A 34 -3.86 4.27 5.83
CA ALA A 34 -4.59 3.90 7.05
C ALA A 34 -5.51 5.03 7.53
N SER A 35 -5.01 6.27 7.56
CA SER A 35 -5.79 7.46 7.92
C SER A 35 -6.97 7.67 6.97
N ARG A 36 -6.73 7.62 5.66
CA ARG A 36 -7.77 7.84 4.64
C ARG A 36 -8.87 6.78 4.69
N LEU A 37 -8.52 5.50 4.82
CA LEU A 37 -9.53 4.44 4.91
C LEU A 37 -10.38 4.57 6.18
N ALA A 38 -9.76 4.97 7.31
CA ALA A 38 -10.49 5.25 8.55
C ALA A 38 -11.43 6.45 8.43
N GLU A 39 -11.02 7.53 7.77
CA GLU A 39 -11.85 8.72 7.48
C GLU A 39 -13.12 8.37 6.70
N PHE A 40 -13.06 7.33 5.87
CA PHE A 40 -14.21 6.84 5.10
C PHE A 40 -14.96 5.67 5.77
N GLY A 41 -14.71 5.43 7.07
CA GLY A 41 -15.51 4.55 7.92
C GLY A 41 -14.96 3.13 8.12
N ALA A 42 -13.82 2.77 7.52
CA ALA A 42 -13.22 1.46 7.74
C ALA A 42 -12.67 1.34 9.18
N ALA A 43 -12.80 0.13 9.76
CA ALA A 43 -11.94 -0.28 10.86
C ALA A 43 -10.57 -0.66 10.29
N VAL A 44 -9.47 -0.08 10.80
CA VAL A 44 -8.14 -0.23 10.20
C VAL A 44 -7.20 -0.96 11.14
N VAL A 45 -6.58 -2.03 10.63
CA VAL A 45 -5.47 -2.73 11.30
C VAL A 45 -4.16 -2.26 10.68
N LEU A 46 -3.37 -1.54 11.48
CA LEU A 46 -2.05 -1.07 11.10
C LEU A 46 -1.02 -2.17 11.40
N LEU A 47 -0.31 -2.62 10.37
CA LEU A 47 0.73 -3.64 10.46
C LEU A 47 2.09 -3.01 10.17
N ASP A 48 3.02 -3.12 11.12
CA ASP A 48 4.39 -2.60 10.96
C ASP A 48 5.34 -3.31 11.93
N ILE A 49 6.64 -3.21 11.68
CA ILE A 49 7.71 -3.62 12.61
C ILE A 49 8.02 -2.54 13.65
N ASP A 50 7.79 -1.26 13.31
CA ASP A 50 7.99 -0.10 14.21
C ASP A 50 6.77 0.08 15.12
N GLU A 51 6.84 -0.57 16.29
CA GLU A 51 5.74 -0.58 17.27
C GLU A 51 5.43 0.84 17.79
N LYS A 52 6.47 1.65 18.04
CA LYS A 52 6.28 3.00 18.57
C LYS A 52 5.49 3.88 17.63
N LYS A 53 5.96 4.01 16.38
CA LYS A 53 5.26 4.81 15.36
C LYS A 53 3.91 4.23 14.98
N GLY A 54 3.78 2.90 14.98
CA GLY A 54 2.52 2.23 14.71
C GLY A 54 1.45 2.54 15.77
N LEU A 55 1.81 2.56 17.04
CA LEU A 55 0.92 2.97 18.13
C LEU A 55 0.57 4.47 18.06
N GLU A 56 1.53 5.33 17.71
CA GLU A 56 1.29 6.76 17.49
C GLU A 56 0.27 6.97 16.36
N ALA A 57 0.49 6.35 15.19
CA ALA A 57 -0.44 6.45 14.05
C ALA A 57 -1.84 5.92 14.39
N THR A 58 -1.93 4.82 15.15
CA THR A 58 -3.21 4.27 15.61
C THR A 58 -3.92 5.25 16.54
N GLY A 59 -3.20 5.85 17.50
CA GLY A 59 -3.75 6.84 18.42
C GLY A 59 -4.33 8.06 17.72
N GLU A 60 -3.68 8.52 16.65
CA GLU A 60 -4.19 9.65 15.84
C GLU A 60 -5.51 9.33 15.12
N ILE A 61 -5.64 8.12 14.58
CA ILE A 61 -6.90 7.68 13.95
C ILE A 61 -8.02 7.62 15.01
N ILE A 62 -7.73 7.05 16.18
CA ILE A 62 -8.71 6.95 17.27
C ILE A 62 -9.11 8.34 17.79
N ALA A 63 -8.15 9.26 17.93
CA ALA A 63 -8.41 10.63 18.38
C ALA A 63 -9.32 11.42 17.42
N ARG A 64 -9.36 11.02 16.14
CA ARG A 64 -10.28 11.58 15.11
C ARG A 64 -11.62 10.81 15.02
N GLY A 65 -11.89 9.88 15.94
CA GLY A 65 -13.11 9.10 15.98
C GLY A 65 -13.12 7.85 15.11
N GLY A 66 -12.01 7.52 14.46
CA GLY A 66 -11.87 6.30 13.66
C GLY A 66 -11.67 5.05 14.53
N LYS A 67 -11.86 3.87 13.94
CA LYS A 67 -11.59 2.57 14.56
C LYS A 67 -10.26 2.05 14.06
N ALA A 68 -9.29 1.86 14.94
CA ALA A 68 -7.97 1.38 14.55
C ALA A 68 -7.33 0.46 15.60
N ARG A 69 -6.48 -0.46 15.12
CA ARG A 69 -5.69 -1.37 15.95
C ARG A 69 -4.29 -1.51 15.37
N PHE A 70 -3.26 -1.39 16.19
CA PHE A 70 -1.91 -1.75 15.79
C PHE A 70 -1.61 -3.23 16.09
N ILE A 71 -0.94 -3.90 15.17
CA ILE A 71 -0.40 -5.24 15.36
C ILE A 71 1.04 -5.25 14.81
N LYS A 72 2.03 -5.53 15.67
CA LYS A 72 3.40 -5.71 15.22
C LYS A 72 3.48 -6.92 14.30
N CYS A 73 4.04 -6.72 13.10
CA CYS A 73 4.12 -7.74 12.07
C CYS A 73 5.36 -7.50 11.18
N ASP A 74 6.24 -8.48 11.12
CA ASP A 74 7.24 -8.57 10.07
C ASP A 74 6.63 -9.32 8.89
N VAL A 75 6.40 -8.63 7.78
CA VAL A 75 5.77 -9.21 6.59
C VAL A 75 6.61 -10.33 5.94
N ARG A 76 7.89 -10.46 6.30
CA ARG A 76 8.76 -11.55 5.84
C ARG A 76 8.48 -12.88 6.56
N SER A 77 7.78 -12.83 7.70
CA SER A 77 7.45 -13.96 8.55
C SER A 77 6.04 -14.49 8.24
N ASP A 78 5.93 -15.72 7.72
CA ASP A 78 4.63 -16.39 7.50
C ASP A 78 3.80 -16.48 8.79
N ALA A 79 4.48 -16.77 9.92
CA ALA A 79 3.83 -16.86 11.23
C ALA A 79 3.25 -15.51 11.69
N ASP A 80 3.96 -14.40 11.46
CA ASP A 80 3.48 -13.07 11.80
C ASP A 80 2.30 -12.67 10.91
N CYS A 81 2.39 -12.93 9.59
CA CYS A 81 1.31 -12.67 8.64
C CYS A 81 0.03 -13.43 9.01
N ARG A 82 0.15 -14.72 9.33
CA ARG A 82 -0.97 -15.52 9.83
C ARG A 82 -1.55 -14.94 11.12
N SER A 83 -0.68 -14.69 12.11
CA SER A 83 -1.10 -14.12 13.41
C SER A 83 -1.81 -12.78 13.25
N ALA A 84 -1.34 -11.92 12.33
CA ALA A 84 -1.94 -10.62 12.05
C ALA A 84 -3.34 -10.78 11.45
N ALA A 85 -3.52 -11.66 10.45
CA ALA A 85 -4.82 -11.94 9.86
C ALA A 85 -5.81 -12.51 10.89
N ASP A 86 -5.37 -13.48 11.71
CA ASP A 86 -6.20 -14.09 12.76
C ASP A 86 -6.61 -13.08 13.85
N LYS A 87 -5.68 -12.19 14.25
CA LYS A 87 -5.96 -11.11 15.22
C LYS A 87 -6.96 -10.11 14.67
N ALA A 88 -6.83 -9.72 13.39
CA ALA A 88 -7.75 -8.81 12.74
C ALA A 88 -9.19 -9.38 12.71
N VAL A 89 -9.34 -10.67 12.37
CA VAL A 89 -10.64 -11.34 12.39
C VAL A 89 -11.21 -11.43 13.82
N ARG A 90 -10.39 -11.73 14.82
CA ARG A 90 -10.85 -11.76 16.22
C ARG A 90 -11.34 -10.39 16.71
N GLU A 91 -10.69 -9.31 16.27
CA GLU A 91 -11.03 -7.94 16.70
C GLU A 91 -12.26 -7.41 15.97
N PHE A 92 -12.33 -7.58 14.63
CA PHE A 92 -13.31 -6.92 13.78
C PHE A 92 -14.26 -7.87 13.03
N GLY A 93 -14.09 -9.19 13.17
CA GLY A 93 -14.95 -10.21 12.60
C GLY A 93 -14.72 -10.52 11.13
N ARG A 94 -14.06 -9.65 10.36
CA ARG A 94 -13.87 -9.76 8.90
C ARG A 94 -12.62 -9.06 8.41
N ILE A 95 -12.23 -9.34 7.16
CA ILE A 95 -11.24 -8.57 6.40
C ILE A 95 -11.82 -8.35 5.01
N ASP A 96 -11.98 -7.09 4.60
CA ASP A 96 -12.54 -6.69 3.31
C ASP A 96 -11.50 -6.06 2.39
N ILE A 97 -10.50 -5.41 2.98
CA ILE A 97 -9.49 -4.63 2.25
C ILE A 97 -8.11 -5.05 2.77
N LEU A 98 -7.19 -5.31 1.84
CA LEU A 98 -5.79 -5.52 2.13
C LEU A 98 -4.93 -4.56 1.31
N CYS A 99 -4.14 -3.73 1.99
CA CYS A 99 -3.16 -2.86 1.36
C CYS A 99 -1.75 -3.39 1.64
N ASN A 100 -1.15 -4.09 0.68
CA ASN A 100 0.24 -4.52 0.71
C ASN A 100 1.13 -3.34 0.32
N ASN A 101 1.56 -2.56 1.33
CA ASN A 101 2.33 -1.33 1.12
C ASN A 101 3.74 -1.40 1.71
N ALA A 102 4.03 -2.29 2.65
CA ALA A 102 5.36 -2.41 3.25
C ALA A 102 6.47 -2.46 2.18
N GLY A 103 7.53 -1.71 2.40
CA GLY A 103 8.62 -1.64 1.44
C GLY A 103 9.90 -1.05 2.02
N VAL A 104 11.00 -1.30 1.32
CA VAL A 104 12.32 -0.74 1.58
C VAL A 104 12.93 -0.28 0.26
N ALA A 105 13.71 0.79 0.29
CA ALA A 105 14.47 1.25 -0.87
C ALA A 105 15.97 1.05 -0.60
N ILE A 106 16.65 0.36 -1.51
CA ILE A 106 18.10 0.17 -1.50
C ILE A 106 18.63 0.70 -2.84
N ARG A 107 19.43 1.77 -2.76
CA ARG A 107 19.92 2.53 -3.92
C ARG A 107 21.29 2.02 -4.34
N LYS A 108 21.29 0.89 -5.07
CA LYS A 108 22.50 0.26 -5.63
C LYS A 108 22.23 -0.35 -7.01
N ASN A 109 23.27 -0.33 -7.87
CA ASN A 109 23.28 -1.09 -9.12
C ASN A 109 23.52 -2.59 -8.83
N VAL A 110 23.42 -3.42 -9.86
CA VAL A 110 23.53 -4.90 -9.72
C VAL A 110 24.92 -5.34 -9.21
N VAL A 111 25.98 -4.63 -9.51
CA VAL A 111 27.35 -5.02 -9.12
C VAL A 111 27.63 -4.71 -7.65
N ASP A 112 27.14 -3.57 -7.16
CA ASP A 112 27.38 -3.10 -5.79
C ASP A 112 26.36 -3.64 -4.77
N LEU A 113 25.26 -4.20 -5.26
CA LEU A 113 24.17 -4.75 -4.44
C LEU A 113 24.61 -6.09 -3.84
N LYS A 114 24.59 -6.22 -2.53
CA LYS A 114 24.87 -7.48 -1.83
C LYS A 114 23.66 -8.41 -1.86
N GLU A 115 23.93 -9.73 -1.76
CA GLU A 115 22.89 -10.76 -1.75
C GLU A 115 21.87 -10.52 -0.64
N GLU A 116 22.30 -10.18 0.58
CA GLU A 116 21.41 -9.93 1.71
C GLU A 116 20.52 -8.69 1.51
N GLU A 117 21.02 -7.70 0.78
CA GLU A 117 20.27 -6.50 0.43
C GLU A 117 19.22 -6.79 -0.66
N TRP A 118 19.58 -7.65 -1.63
CA TRP A 118 18.66 -8.15 -2.63
C TRP A 118 17.55 -8.96 -1.97
N ASP A 119 17.88 -9.93 -1.12
CA ASP A 119 16.92 -10.77 -0.42
C ASP A 119 16.00 -9.93 0.48
N LEU A 120 16.55 -8.97 1.22
CA LEU A 120 15.76 -8.07 2.05
C LEU A 120 14.69 -7.32 1.24
N ALA A 121 15.07 -6.78 0.08
CA ALA A 121 14.15 -6.02 -0.76
C ALA A 121 13.01 -6.91 -1.30
N LEU A 122 13.33 -8.11 -1.81
CA LEU A 122 12.34 -9.03 -2.32
C LEU A 122 11.47 -9.61 -1.21
N ASP A 123 12.07 -10.00 -0.09
CA ASP A 123 11.35 -10.57 1.05
C ASP A 123 10.34 -9.59 1.66
N VAL A 124 10.73 -8.33 1.84
CA VAL A 124 9.81 -7.33 2.38
C VAL A 124 8.69 -7.00 1.38
N MET A 125 9.05 -6.69 0.13
CA MET A 125 8.09 -6.14 -0.83
C MET A 125 7.27 -7.24 -1.53
N LEU A 126 7.92 -8.19 -2.20
CA LEU A 126 7.24 -9.16 -3.04
C LEU A 126 6.74 -10.37 -2.25
N LYS A 127 7.62 -11.01 -1.48
CA LYS A 127 7.25 -12.15 -0.64
C LYS A 127 6.28 -11.75 0.47
N GLY A 128 6.47 -10.58 1.10
CA GLY A 128 5.56 -10.08 2.12
C GLY A 128 4.13 -9.88 1.59
N ALA A 129 3.98 -9.31 0.39
CA ALA A 129 2.68 -9.19 -0.27
C ALA A 129 2.04 -10.57 -0.54
N TYR A 130 2.83 -11.54 -0.99
CA TYR A 130 2.37 -12.93 -1.18
C TYR A 130 1.94 -13.56 0.15
N LEU A 131 2.79 -13.51 1.19
CA LEU A 131 2.51 -14.17 2.47
C LEU A 131 1.24 -13.64 3.13
N LEU A 132 1.06 -12.34 3.20
CA LEU A 132 -0.14 -11.78 3.82
C LEU A 132 -1.39 -12.07 2.97
N SER A 133 -1.30 -11.95 1.64
CA SER A 133 -2.41 -12.28 0.74
C SER A 133 -2.83 -13.74 0.87
N ARG A 134 -1.89 -14.68 0.99
CA ARG A 134 -2.13 -16.12 1.22
C ARG A 134 -3.02 -16.38 2.43
N HIS A 135 -2.85 -15.63 3.51
CA HIS A 135 -3.65 -15.78 4.73
C HIS A 135 -4.97 -15.01 4.69
N VAL A 136 -5.00 -13.87 3.98
CA VAL A 136 -6.19 -12.99 3.91
C VAL A 136 -7.21 -13.48 2.87
N ILE A 137 -6.78 -13.98 1.72
CA ILE A 137 -7.68 -14.43 0.63
C ILE A 137 -8.72 -15.46 1.13
N PRO A 138 -8.35 -16.54 1.87
CA PRO A 138 -9.37 -17.48 2.37
C PRO A 138 -10.39 -16.84 3.32
N ILE A 139 -10.00 -15.77 4.03
CA ILE A 139 -10.91 -15.01 4.92
C ILE A 139 -11.87 -14.18 4.06
N MET A 140 -11.38 -13.49 3.03
CA MET A 140 -12.17 -12.72 2.08
C MET A 140 -13.19 -13.62 1.34
N VAL A 141 -12.76 -14.81 0.88
CA VAL A 141 -13.66 -15.78 0.23
C VAL A 141 -14.83 -16.13 1.13
N ARG A 142 -14.56 -16.47 2.41
CA ARG A 142 -15.64 -16.75 3.39
C ARG A 142 -16.51 -15.54 3.68
N GLY A 143 -15.95 -14.33 3.54
CA GLY A 143 -16.65 -13.05 3.73
C GLY A 143 -17.46 -12.59 2.51
N GLY A 144 -17.42 -13.31 1.39
CA GLY A 144 -18.13 -12.98 0.14
C GLY A 144 -17.37 -12.05 -0.81
N GLY A 145 -16.05 -11.93 -0.66
CA GLY A 145 -15.18 -11.14 -1.54
C GLY A 145 -14.34 -10.08 -0.81
N GLY A 146 -13.66 -9.25 -1.58
CA GLY A 146 -12.79 -8.20 -1.02
C GLY A 146 -12.02 -7.40 -2.06
N SER A 147 -11.17 -6.50 -1.59
CA SER A 147 -10.25 -5.72 -2.44
C SER A 147 -8.83 -5.78 -1.90
N ILE A 148 -7.90 -6.23 -2.75
CA ILE A 148 -6.46 -6.22 -2.45
C ILE A 148 -5.82 -5.13 -3.29
N ILE A 149 -5.08 -4.23 -2.63
CA ILE A 149 -4.36 -3.14 -3.27
C ILE A 149 -2.87 -3.30 -2.97
N ASN A 150 -2.09 -3.58 -4.00
CA ASN A 150 -0.65 -3.68 -3.90
C ASN A 150 0.00 -2.34 -4.24
N THR A 151 1.05 -1.96 -3.51
CA THR A 151 1.83 -0.77 -3.80
C THR A 151 3.02 -1.12 -4.69
N GLY A 152 2.87 -0.86 -5.96
CA GLY A 152 3.93 -0.86 -6.96
C GLY A 152 4.80 0.40 -6.89
N SER A 153 5.20 0.89 -8.05
CA SER A 153 5.98 2.13 -8.26
C SER A 153 5.88 2.51 -9.73
N GLY A 154 6.21 3.75 -10.11
CA GLY A 154 6.56 4.08 -11.49
C GLY A 154 7.64 3.15 -12.03
N TRP A 155 8.54 2.67 -11.16
CA TRP A 155 9.57 1.68 -11.52
C TRP A 155 9.08 0.22 -11.59
N SER A 156 7.79 -0.03 -11.42
CA SER A 156 7.16 -1.30 -11.85
C SER A 156 6.96 -1.35 -13.37
N LEU A 157 6.95 -0.19 -14.02
CA LEU A 157 6.66 -0.01 -15.45
C LEU A 157 7.91 0.26 -16.28
N LYS A 158 8.96 0.78 -15.64
CA LYS A 158 10.26 1.07 -16.25
C LYS A 158 11.39 0.84 -15.24
N GLY A 159 12.64 0.80 -15.68
CA GLY A 159 13.78 0.76 -14.80
C GLY A 159 14.07 2.11 -14.13
N GLY A 160 14.83 2.09 -13.05
CA GLY A 160 15.38 3.26 -12.40
C GLY A 160 16.88 3.08 -12.08
N PRO A 161 17.69 4.16 -12.06
CA PRO A 161 19.12 4.06 -11.77
C PRO A 161 19.36 3.65 -10.32
N ASN A 162 20.39 2.84 -10.08
CA ASN A 162 20.76 2.37 -8.74
C ASN A 162 19.60 1.81 -7.92
N ALA A 163 18.72 1.00 -8.54
CA ALA A 163 17.51 0.49 -7.90
C ALA A 163 17.19 -0.96 -8.34
N ALA A 164 18.23 -1.79 -8.52
CA ALA A 164 18.08 -3.11 -9.12
C ALA A 164 17.06 -4.00 -8.38
N SER A 165 17.23 -4.19 -7.06
CA SER A 165 16.31 -5.01 -6.24
C SER A 165 14.92 -4.39 -6.13
N TYR A 166 14.85 -3.06 -6.03
CA TYR A 166 13.58 -2.35 -5.95
C TYR A 166 12.76 -2.51 -7.23
N CYS A 167 13.37 -2.27 -8.42
CA CYS A 167 12.70 -2.46 -9.71
C CYS A 167 12.26 -3.91 -9.91
N ALA A 168 13.08 -4.89 -9.54
CA ALA A 168 12.72 -6.30 -9.60
C ALA A 168 11.51 -6.63 -8.73
N ALA A 169 11.53 -6.19 -7.45
CA ALA A 169 10.42 -6.42 -6.53
C ALA A 169 9.13 -5.72 -7.00
N LYS A 170 9.21 -4.46 -7.41
CA LYS A 170 8.04 -3.68 -7.81
C LYS A 170 7.47 -4.14 -9.16
N GLY A 171 8.31 -4.57 -10.10
CA GLY A 171 7.89 -5.27 -11.33
C GLY A 171 7.19 -6.59 -11.02
N GLY A 172 7.74 -7.37 -10.09
CA GLY A 172 7.14 -8.61 -9.58
C GLY A 172 5.77 -8.39 -8.95
N ILE A 173 5.62 -7.35 -8.11
CA ILE A 173 4.33 -6.97 -7.50
C ILE A 173 3.26 -6.67 -8.56
N LEU A 174 3.61 -5.93 -9.60
CA LEU A 174 2.67 -5.61 -10.67
C LEU A 174 2.17 -6.87 -11.37
N ASN A 175 3.05 -7.82 -11.66
CA ASN A 175 2.66 -9.05 -12.30
C ASN A 175 1.95 -10.03 -11.36
N LEU A 176 2.34 -10.09 -10.08
CA LEU A 176 1.62 -10.81 -9.02
C LEU A 176 0.17 -10.29 -8.88
N THR A 177 -0.04 -8.98 -8.96
CA THR A 177 -1.37 -8.35 -8.96
C THR A 177 -2.26 -8.93 -10.06
N ARG A 178 -1.74 -9.05 -11.29
CA ARG A 178 -2.47 -9.60 -12.43
C ARG A 178 -2.81 -11.08 -12.26
N ALA A 179 -1.84 -11.88 -11.79
CA ALA A 179 -2.05 -13.29 -11.52
C ALA A 179 -3.15 -13.50 -10.48
N MET A 180 -3.05 -12.80 -9.33
CA MET A 180 -4.06 -12.90 -8.26
C MET A 180 -5.44 -12.41 -8.72
N ALA A 181 -5.52 -11.40 -9.58
CA ALA A 181 -6.79 -10.90 -10.13
C ALA A 181 -7.49 -11.97 -10.99
N ILE A 182 -6.73 -12.72 -11.80
CA ILE A 182 -7.23 -13.81 -12.63
C ILE A 182 -7.72 -14.96 -11.74
N ASP A 183 -6.91 -15.37 -10.76
CA ASP A 183 -7.18 -16.54 -9.92
C ASP A 183 -8.41 -16.34 -9.01
N HIS A 184 -8.59 -15.13 -8.46
CA HIS A 184 -9.55 -14.83 -7.40
C HIS A 184 -10.72 -13.94 -7.81
N GLY A 185 -10.81 -13.53 -9.07
CA GLY A 185 -11.97 -12.78 -9.57
C GLY A 185 -13.28 -13.55 -9.41
N LYS A 186 -13.27 -14.87 -9.62
CA LYS A 186 -14.41 -15.77 -9.39
C LYS A 186 -14.88 -15.83 -7.92
N ASP A 187 -13.99 -15.49 -6.99
CA ASP A 187 -14.26 -15.48 -5.55
C ASP A 187 -14.77 -14.09 -5.07
N GLY A 188 -15.06 -13.17 -6.01
CA GLY A 188 -15.47 -11.81 -5.70
C GLY A 188 -14.35 -10.92 -5.17
N ILE A 189 -13.08 -11.32 -5.36
CA ILE A 189 -11.92 -10.56 -4.90
C ILE A 189 -11.32 -9.79 -6.08
N ARG A 190 -11.20 -8.47 -5.91
CA ARG A 190 -10.50 -7.59 -6.86
C ARG A 190 -9.07 -7.38 -6.39
N VAL A 191 -8.12 -7.43 -7.29
CA VAL A 191 -6.70 -7.19 -6.98
C VAL A 191 -6.15 -6.15 -7.94
N ASN A 192 -5.71 -5.00 -7.42
CA ASN A 192 -5.21 -3.89 -8.21
C ASN A 192 -3.88 -3.36 -7.63
N CYS A 193 -3.20 -2.51 -8.40
CA CYS A 193 -1.91 -1.94 -8.03
C CYS A 193 -1.96 -0.42 -8.12
N VAL A 194 -1.50 0.29 -7.09
CA VAL A 194 -1.14 1.71 -7.21
C VAL A 194 0.35 1.82 -7.48
N CYS A 195 0.73 2.69 -8.41
CA CYS A 195 2.13 2.91 -8.82
C CYS A 195 2.53 4.37 -8.51
N PRO A 196 2.95 4.67 -7.28
CA PRO A 196 3.39 6.01 -6.92
C PRO A 196 4.68 6.42 -7.64
N GLY A 197 4.85 7.72 -7.88
CA GLY A 197 6.13 8.37 -8.16
C GLY A 197 6.84 8.78 -6.88
N ASP A 198 7.51 9.94 -6.92
CA ASP A 198 8.21 10.51 -5.77
C ASP A 198 7.19 11.12 -4.79
N ILE A 199 7.08 10.52 -3.62
CA ILE A 199 6.18 10.92 -2.53
C ILE A 199 7.02 11.36 -1.33
N ASP A 200 6.75 12.52 -0.75
CA ASP A 200 7.47 13.04 0.41
C ASP A 200 7.25 12.15 1.64
N THR A 201 8.17 11.28 1.86
CA THR A 201 8.17 10.24 2.89
C THR A 201 9.57 10.06 3.46
N PRO A 202 9.70 9.42 4.64
CA PRO A 202 11.00 9.02 5.16
C PRO A 202 11.82 8.15 4.18
N MET A 203 11.15 7.34 3.34
CA MET A 203 11.81 6.52 2.33
C MET A 203 12.48 7.39 1.28
N LEU A 204 11.79 8.33 0.66
CA LEU A 204 12.33 9.23 -0.37
C LEU A 204 13.54 10.04 0.18
N ARG A 205 13.40 10.57 1.39
CA ARG A 205 14.50 11.29 2.06
C ARG A 205 15.69 10.37 2.38
N GLY A 206 15.42 9.12 2.74
CA GLY A 206 16.44 8.09 2.95
C GLY A 206 17.17 7.71 1.66
N GLU A 207 16.51 7.76 0.51
CA GLU A 207 17.14 7.53 -0.79
C GLU A 207 18.17 8.63 -1.14
N CYS A 208 17.84 9.90 -0.89
CA CYS A 208 18.76 11.02 -1.03
C CYS A 208 20.04 10.80 -0.22
N VAL A 209 19.90 10.38 1.04
CA VAL A 209 21.06 10.08 1.91
C VAL A 209 21.90 8.92 1.36
N GLN A 210 21.25 7.85 0.87
CA GLN A 210 21.98 6.71 0.28
C GLN A 210 22.77 7.08 -0.99
N LEU A 211 22.26 8.04 -1.76
CA LEU A 211 22.91 8.54 -2.97
C LEU A 211 24.01 9.58 -2.68
N GLY A 212 24.07 10.11 -1.45
CA GLY A 212 25.00 11.17 -1.07
C GLY A 212 24.69 12.52 -1.74
N GLU A 213 23.43 12.74 -2.10
CA GLU A 213 22.98 13.94 -2.80
C GLU A 213 22.56 15.06 -1.83
N ASP A 214 22.60 16.30 -2.32
CA ASP A 214 22.04 17.42 -1.58
C ASP A 214 20.51 17.33 -1.52
N MET A 215 19.93 17.46 -0.32
CA MET A 215 18.50 17.26 -0.10
C MET A 215 17.63 18.27 -0.85
N GLU A 216 18.06 19.52 -0.97
CA GLU A 216 17.29 20.56 -1.68
C GLU A 216 17.28 20.29 -3.18
N ALA A 217 18.45 19.97 -3.76
CA ALA A 217 18.58 19.62 -5.16
C ALA A 217 17.78 18.35 -5.49
N PHE A 218 17.88 17.31 -4.65
CA PHE A 218 17.14 16.05 -4.81
C PHE A 218 15.61 16.26 -4.79
N MET A 219 15.11 17.01 -3.82
CA MET A 219 13.67 17.30 -3.72
C MET A 219 13.17 18.19 -4.87
N LYS A 220 14.02 19.09 -5.37
CA LYS A 220 13.71 19.90 -6.56
C LYS A 220 13.61 19.03 -7.82
N GLU A 221 14.51 18.07 -7.99
CA GLU A 221 14.45 17.09 -9.09
C GLU A 221 13.21 16.19 -8.96
N ALA A 222 12.93 15.69 -7.77
CA ALA A 222 11.73 14.91 -7.48
C ALA A 222 10.42 15.69 -7.78
N ALA A 223 10.43 17.01 -7.67
CA ALA A 223 9.32 17.88 -8.00
C ALA A 223 9.21 18.24 -9.50
N ALA A 224 10.24 17.92 -10.31
CA ALA A 224 10.28 18.24 -11.74
C ALA A 224 9.37 17.27 -12.55
N ARG A 225 8.09 17.40 -12.35
CA ARG A 225 7.00 16.61 -12.98
C ARG A 225 6.06 17.57 -13.72
N PRO A 226 5.21 17.08 -14.66
CA PRO A 226 4.14 17.90 -15.24
C PRO A 226 3.27 18.59 -14.19
N ILE A 227 2.88 17.88 -13.12
CA ILE A 227 2.33 18.52 -11.92
C ILE A 227 3.51 18.85 -11.00
N ALA A 228 3.99 20.09 -11.06
CA ALA A 228 5.27 20.55 -10.53
C ALA A 228 5.32 20.57 -8.99
N ARG A 229 5.29 19.39 -8.36
CA ARG A 229 5.52 19.16 -6.92
C ARG A 229 5.89 17.71 -6.65
N VAL A 230 6.49 17.45 -5.50
CA VAL A 230 6.55 16.11 -4.93
C VAL A 230 5.14 15.70 -4.49
N GLY A 231 4.78 14.43 -4.68
CA GLY A 231 3.51 13.90 -4.20
C GLY A 231 3.45 13.78 -2.67
N THR A 232 2.26 13.64 -2.13
CA THR A 232 2.05 13.42 -0.70
C THR A 232 1.46 12.02 -0.45
N PRO A 233 1.56 11.46 0.76
CA PRO A 233 0.88 10.22 1.12
C PRO A 233 -0.62 10.22 0.80
N GLU A 234 -1.28 11.38 0.94
CA GLU A 234 -2.71 11.56 0.66
C GLU A 234 -3.04 11.40 -0.83
N ASP A 235 -2.16 11.81 -1.74
CA ASP A 235 -2.36 11.61 -3.19
C ASP A 235 -2.48 10.11 -3.50
N VAL A 236 -1.62 9.29 -2.90
CA VAL A 236 -1.65 7.83 -3.06
C VAL A 236 -2.85 7.22 -2.33
N ALA A 237 -3.15 7.70 -1.12
CA ALA A 237 -4.26 7.21 -0.30
C ALA A 237 -5.62 7.42 -0.99
N ASN A 238 -5.78 8.51 -1.76
CA ASN A 238 -6.99 8.76 -2.55
C ASN A 238 -7.17 7.73 -3.68
N ALA A 239 -6.09 7.32 -4.34
CA ALA A 239 -6.12 6.26 -5.35
C ALA A 239 -6.42 4.89 -4.72
N VAL A 240 -5.88 4.63 -3.51
CA VAL A 240 -6.19 3.42 -2.74
C VAL A 240 -7.66 3.40 -2.33
N LEU A 241 -8.23 4.53 -1.87
CA LEU A 241 -9.65 4.64 -1.55
C LEU A 241 -10.54 4.29 -2.76
N PHE A 242 -10.19 4.75 -3.96
CA PHE A 242 -10.90 4.35 -5.18
C PHE A 242 -10.91 2.83 -5.35
N PHE A 243 -9.75 2.17 -5.24
CA PHE A 243 -9.67 0.71 -5.37
C PHE A 243 -10.33 -0.03 -4.20
N ALA A 244 -10.33 0.51 -3.00
CA ALA A 244 -10.96 -0.08 -1.83
C ALA A 244 -12.49 -0.01 -1.88
N SER A 245 -13.03 0.99 -2.54
CA SER A 245 -14.45 1.32 -2.55
C SER A 245 -15.23 0.67 -3.71
N ASP A 246 -16.55 0.84 -3.68
CA ASP A 246 -17.47 0.34 -4.70
C ASP A 246 -17.37 1.11 -6.03
N LEU A 247 -16.65 2.23 -6.06
CA LEU A 247 -16.34 2.95 -7.31
C LEU A 247 -15.55 2.09 -8.31
N SER A 248 -14.82 1.10 -7.82
CA SER A 248 -13.97 0.23 -8.64
C SER A 248 -14.47 -1.22 -8.75
N LYS A 249 -15.79 -1.46 -8.59
CA LYS A 249 -16.40 -2.81 -8.64
C LYS A 249 -16.07 -3.61 -9.89
N TRP A 250 -15.81 -2.95 -11.02
CA TRP A 250 -15.50 -3.60 -12.30
C TRP A 250 -14.04 -3.41 -12.70
N VAL A 251 -13.15 -3.17 -11.71
CA VAL A 251 -11.73 -2.95 -11.92
C VAL A 251 -10.93 -4.00 -11.15
N THR A 252 -10.26 -4.91 -11.87
CA THR A 252 -9.33 -5.89 -11.31
C THR A 252 -8.18 -6.13 -12.27
N GLY A 253 -6.98 -6.47 -11.77
CA GLY A 253 -5.76 -6.65 -12.56
C GLY A 253 -5.17 -5.34 -13.10
N ALA A 254 -5.75 -4.21 -12.76
CA ALA A 254 -5.33 -2.90 -13.23
C ALA A 254 -4.19 -2.32 -12.38
N HIS A 255 -3.50 -1.33 -12.97
CA HIS A 255 -2.60 -0.45 -12.23
C HIS A 255 -2.97 1.01 -12.47
N LEU A 256 -2.81 1.82 -11.43
CA LEU A 256 -3.05 3.26 -11.48
C LEU A 256 -1.76 3.99 -11.09
N VAL A 257 -1.23 4.76 -12.01
CA VAL A 257 -0.05 5.58 -11.78
C VAL A 257 -0.44 6.86 -11.06
N VAL A 258 0.30 7.18 -9.97
CA VAL A 258 0.07 8.36 -9.12
C VAL A 258 1.41 9.07 -8.94
N ASP A 259 1.85 9.79 -9.96
CA ASP A 259 3.23 10.31 -10.07
C ASP A 259 3.35 11.74 -10.63
N GLY A 260 2.24 12.46 -10.73
CA GLY A 260 2.23 13.81 -11.31
C GLY A 260 2.62 13.88 -12.78
N GLY A 261 2.53 12.75 -13.52
CA GLY A 261 2.89 12.63 -14.93
C GLY A 261 4.37 12.28 -15.15
N GLY A 262 5.10 11.84 -14.14
CA GLY A 262 6.54 11.54 -14.23
C GLY A 262 6.87 10.33 -15.12
N THR A 263 5.89 9.52 -15.50
CA THR A 263 6.04 8.35 -16.39
C THR A 263 5.28 8.50 -17.71
N ALA A 264 4.66 9.64 -17.96
CA ALA A 264 3.93 9.92 -19.21
C ALA A 264 4.85 10.07 -20.42
#